data_9286bb025bd2f9f5dca8733d3a9c8ac3
#
_entry.id   9286bb025bd2f9f5dca8733d3a9c8ac3
#
_cell.length_a   1.000
_cell.length_b   1.000
_cell.length_c   1.000
_cell.angle_alpha   90.00
_cell.angle_beta   90.00
_cell.angle_gamma   90.00
#
_symmetry.space_group_name_H-M   'P 1'
#
loop_
_entity.id
_entity.type
_entity.pdbx_description
1 polymer ?
#
loop_
_entity_poly.entity_id
_entity_poly.type
_entity_poly.pdbx_seq_one_letter_code
_entity_poly.pdbx_strand_id
1 'polypeptide(L)'
;MKNYYTVIFLLFTLSFFGQDKNDKKIYLDSLNEETNEMNYLYYRIIKDYELDKKIYAIEDYYNSNVLKMKGTCLDREGYVKDGEFNFYYKNGKLRLKNIFSNNNVVGLYTQWYENGNVMTEGKHFKHKESKDNTSIINHWDENNIQTVISGNGNYKLKTKNFEISGLLKEGRREDKWLGFDYAKKISFEEFYNNGDLIKGTSTDSNGKFFPYTEVFVSTLPQKGMQHLKDYIAKNAQISNLNVDVNDKVILQLTINKNGKLKEIKVAKSLGYDIDEVAIEVIKNYKENWIPAKNRGVEVEGKASLPIVFNLLKK
;
A
#
# COMPACT_ATOMS: atom_id res chain seq x y z
N MET A 1 5.33 -49.84 -55.03
CA MET A 1 5.52 -48.64 -54.27
C MET A 1 4.85 -48.82 -52.90
N LYS A 2 5.59 -48.94 -51.84
CA LYS A 2 5.07 -49.10 -50.47
C LYS A 2 5.06 -47.71 -49.80
N ASN A 3 3.84 -47.20 -49.50
CA ASN A 3 3.66 -45.95 -48.77
C ASN A 3 3.89 -46.22 -47.25
N TYR A 4 4.92 -45.62 -46.67
CA TYR A 4 5.10 -45.53 -45.23
C TYR A 4 4.42 -44.31 -44.69
N TYR A 5 3.36 -44.46 -43.88
CA TYR A 5 2.76 -43.39 -43.10
C TYR A 5 3.54 -43.25 -41.79
N THR A 6 4.25 -42.17 -41.64
CA THR A 6 4.90 -41.82 -40.38
C THR A 6 3.84 -41.17 -39.48
N VAL A 7 3.41 -41.88 -38.43
CA VAL A 7 2.56 -41.35 -37.37
C VAL A 7 3.43 -40.63 -36.39
N ILE A 8 3.37 -39.27 -36.39
CA ILE A 8 4.01 -38.44 -35.37
C ILE A 8 3.11 -38.44 -34.12
N PHE A 9 3.54 -39.15 -33.09
CA PHE A 9 2.93 -39.09 -31.77
C PHE A 9 3.36 -37.80 -31.09
N LEU A 10 2.47 -36.79 -31.04
CA LEU A 10 2.67 -35.59 -30.20
C LEU A 10 2.43 -35.99 -28.75
N LEU A 11 3.52 -36.22 -28.00
CA LEU A 11 3.47 -36.36 -26.55
C LEU A 11 3.17 -34.99 -25.94
N PHE A 12 1.91 -34.75 -25.63
CA PHE A 12 1.49 -33.68 -24.72
C PHE A 12 1.96 -34.07 -23.30
N THR A 13 3.10 -33.53 -22.87
CA THR A 13 3.46 -33.55 -21.46
C THR A 13 2.54 -32.58 -20.71
N LEU A 14 1.47 -33.10 -20.13
CA LEU A 14 0.71 -32.41 -19.10
C LEU A 14 1.64 -32.21 -17.91
N SER A 15 2.23 -31.04 -17.79
CA SER A 15 2.90 -30.61 -16.58
C SER A 15 1.82 -30.44 -15.51
N PHE A 16 1.58 -31.48 -14.74
CA PHE A 16 0.88 -31.35 -13.47
C PHE A 16 1.78 -30.49 -12.57
N PHE A 17 1.45 -29.23 -12.41
CA PHE A 17 1.95 -28.42 -11.28
C PHE A 17 1.28 -28.99 -10.01
N GLY A 18 1.79 -30.08 -9.51
CA GLY A 18 1.47 -30.56 -8.18
C GLY A 18 2.01 -29.54 -7.18
N GLN A 19 1.15 -29.08 -6.28
CA GLN A 19 1.60 -28.30 -5.12
C GLN A 19 2.62 -29.18 -4.38
N ASP A 20 3.83 -28.64 -4.10
CA ASP A 20 4.83 -29.36 -3.31
C ASP A 20 4.24 -29.61 -1.91
N LYS A 21 4.49 -30.79 -1.35
CA LYS A 21 3.96 -31.23 -0.07
C LYS A 21 4.31 -30.27 1.08
N ASN A 22 5.36 -29.48 0.91
CA ASN A 22 5.86 -28.54 1.90
C ASN A 22 5.34 -27.10 1.70
N ASP A 23 4.58 -26.81 0.63
CA ASP A 23 4.05 -25.49 0.32
C ASP A 23 2.77 -25.20 1.10
N LYS A 24 2.60 -23.94 1.57
CA LYS A 24 1.34 -23.46 2.16
C LYS A 24 0.56 -22.62 1.16
N LYS A 25 -0.71 -22.93 0.96
CA LYS A 25 -1.65 -22.12 0.17
C LYS A 25 -2.58 -21.34 1.08
N ILE A 26 -2.71 -20.04 0.82
CA ILE A 26 -3.57 -19.10 1.58
C ILE A 26 -4.48 -18.38 0.59
N TYR A 27 -5.79 -18.33 0.86
CA TYR A 27 -6.76 -17.58 0.06
C TYR A 27 -6.88 -16.15 0.59
N LEU A 28 -6.91 -15.16 -0.31
CA LEU A 28 -6.88 -13.74 0.02
C LEU A 28 -8.05 -13.00 -0.65
N ASP A 29 -8.64 -12.07 0.08
CA ASP A 29 -9.67 -11.17 -0.41
C ASP A 29 -9.11 -9.92 -1.15
N SER A 30 -9.97 -8.93 -1.43
CA SER A 30 -9.58 -7.68 -2.08
C SER A 30 -8.62 -6.81 -1.27
N LEU A 31 -8.58 -6.97 0.05
CA LEU A 31 -7.71 -6.26 0.97
C LEU A 31 -6.41 -7.01 1.26
N ASN A 32 -6.22 -8.19 0.64
CA ASN A 32 -5.17 -9.18 0.91
C ASN A 32 -5.25 -9.72 2.36
N GLU A 33 -6.44 -9.75 2.95
CA GLU A 33 -6.73 -10.44 4.20
C GLU A 33 -7.08 -11.90 3.91
N GLU A 34 -6.74 -12.80 4.85
CA GLU A 34 -7.04 -14.23 4.70
C GLU A 34 -8.55 -14.48 4.64
N THR A 35 -8.99 -15.30 3.71
CA THR A 35 -10.39 -15.64 3.48
C THR A 35 -10.54 -17.12 3.11
N ASN A 36 -11.76 -17.56 2.81
CA ASN A 36 -12.03 -18.93 2.39
C ASN A 36 -12.04 -19.10 0.86
N GLU A 37 -12.01 -20.36 0.41
CA GLU A 37 -11.97 -20.74 -0.99
C GLU A 37 -13.17 -20.26 -1.81
N MET A 38 -14.31 -19.92 -1.20
CA MET A 38 -15.50 -19.45 -1.92
C MET A 38 -15.45 -17.95 -2.27
N ASN A 39 -14.68 -17.15 -1.50
CA ASN A 39 -14.71 -15.68 -1.58
C ASN A 39 -13.37 -15.04 -1.94
N TYR A 40 -12.38 -15.85 -2.34
CA TYR A 40 -11.06 -15.31 -2.66
C TYR A 40 -11.01 -14.59 -4.00
N LEU A 41 -10.18 -13.56 -4.08
CA LEU A 41 -9.79 -12.89 -5.32
C LEU A 41 -8.36 -13.24 -5.75
N TYR A 42 -7.56 -13.64 -4.78
CA TYR A 42 -6.15 -14.03 -4.95
C TYR A 42 -5.86 -15.24 -4.08
N TYR A 43 -4.81 -15.98 -4.41
CA TYR A 43 -4.24 -16.93 -3.47
C TYR A 43 -2.71 -16.78 -3.45
N ARG A 44 -2.13 -17.04 -2.28
CA ARG A 44 -0.69 -17.03 -2.05
C ARG A 44 -0.19 -18.45 -1.89
N ILE A 45 0.97 -18.75 -2.47
CA ILE A 45 1.76 -19.94 -2.18
C ILE A 45 3.04 -19.47 -1.49
N ILE A 46 3.29 -20.03 -0.30
CA ILE A 46 4.55 -19.87 0.41
C ILE A 46 5.32 -21.16 0.19
N LYS A 47 6.45 -21.07 -0.52
CA LYS A 47 7.25 -22.22 -0.88
C LYS A 47 8.01 -22.76 0.32
N ASP A 48 8.04 -24.10 0.43
CA ASP A 48 8.76 -24.81 1.50
C ASP A 48 8.37 -24.36 2.92
N TYR A 49 7.11 -24.00 3.14
CA TYR A 49 6.59 -23.48 4.40
C TYR A 49 6.88 -24.37 5.60
N GLU A 50 6.84 -25.71 5.43
CA GLU A 50 7.09 -26.68 6.49
C GLU A 50 8.59 -26.82 6.85
N LEU A 51 9.48 -26.23 6.04
CA LEU A 51 10.92 -26.26 6.29
C LEU A 51 11.37 -25.03 7.06
N ASP A 52 12.36 -25.18 7.94
CA ASP A 52 12.96 -24.05 8.64
C ASP A 52 14.01 -23.37 7.75
N LYS A 53 13.67 -22.22 7.20
CA LYS A 53 14.48 -21.44 6.25
C LYS A 53 14.66 -20.01 6.74
N LYS A 54 15.76 -19.39 6.33
CA LYS A 54 16.01 -17.96 6.57
C LYS A 54 15.27 -17.06 5.58
N ILE A 55 14.90 -17.60 4.40
CA ILE A 55 14.25 -16.88 3.32
C ILE A 55 13.21 -17.82 2.71
N TYR A 56 11.99 -17.31 2.57
CA TYR A 56 10.86 -18.00 1.96
C TYR A 56 10.47 -17.30 0.66
N ALA A 57 10.32 -18.07 -0.43
CA ALA A 57 9.74 -17.54 -1.67
C ALA A 57 8.22 -17.50 -1.56
N ILE A 58 7.63 -16.39 -1.99
CA ILE A 58 6.18 -16.21 -2.03
C ILE A 58 5.72 -15.89 -3.44
N GLU A 59 4.57 -16.46 -3.81
CA GLU A 59 3.93 -16.25 -5.10
C GLU A 59 2.44 -16.00 -4.87
N ASP A 60 1.94 -14.84 -5.32
CA ASP A 60 0.51 -14.54 -5.33
C ASP A 60 -0.05 -14.74 -6.75
N TYR A 61 -1.22 -15.33 -6.84
CA TYR A 61 -1.91 -15.61 -8.10
C TYR A 61 -3.28 -14.95 -8.11
N TYR A 62 -3.70 -14.47 -9.27
CA TYR A 62 -5.11 -14.14 -9.52
C TYR A 62 -5.95 -15.41 -9.45
N ASN A 63 -7.26 -15.29 -9.22
CA ASN A 63 -8.19 -16.42 -9.26
C ASN A 63 -8.23 -17.13 -10.62
N SER A 64 -7.71 -16.51 -11.67
CA SER A 64 -7.48 -17.09 -13.01
C SER A 64 -6.21 -17.94 -13.11
N ASN A 65 -5.49 -18.20 -12.02
CA ASN A 65 -4.20 -18.88 -11.95
C ASN A 65 -3.03 -18.15 -12.66
N VAL A 66 -3.24 -16.90 -13.07
CA VAL A 66 -2.15 -16.06 -13.60
C VAL A 66 -1.35 -15.51 -12.41
N LEU A 67 -0.03 -15.57 -12.50
CA LEU A 67 0.88 -15.01 -11.49
C LEU A 67 0.62 -13.51 -11.35
N LYS A 68 0.38 -13.04 -10.12
CA LYS A 68 0.15 -11.64 -9.76
C LYS A 68 1.40 -10.99 -9.18
N MET A 69 2.16 -11.76 -8.38
CA MET A 69 3.36 -11.28 -7.69
C MET A 69 4.25 -12.46 -7.30
N LYS A 70 5.56 -12.25 -7.34
CA LYS A 70 6.53 -13.16 -6.72
C LYS A 70 7.64 -12.35 -6.05
N GLY A 71 8.21 -12.91 -4.98
CA GLY A 71 9.30 -12.32 -4.24
C GLY A 71 9.75 -13.20 -3.09
N THR A 72 10.52 -12.63 -2.17
CA THR A 72 11.06 -13.34 -1.01
C THR A 72 10.75 -12.63 0.30
N CYS A 73 10.61 -13.40 1.39
CA CYS A 73 10.34 -12.90 2.73
C CYS A 73 11.32 -13.49 3.74
N LEU A 74 11.62 -12.75 4.81
CA LEU A 74 12.51 -13.19 5.89
C LEU A 74 11.81 -14.04 6.95
N ASP A 75 10.49 -14.15 6.87
CA ASP A 75 9.67 -14.92 7.81
C ASP A 75 8.79 -15.93 7.06
N ARG A 76 8.43 -17.00 7.78
CA ARG A 76 7.61 -18.09 7.25
C ARG A 76 6.22 -17.63 6.80
N GLU A 77 5.63 -16.65 7.48
CA GLU A 77 4.27 -16.17 7.19
C GLU A 77 4.21 -15.20 6.00
N GLY A 78 5.37 -14.79 5.48
CA GLY A 78 5.45 -13.90 4.32
C GLY A 78 5.11 -12.44 4.62
N TYR A 79 5.32 -11.99 5.86
CA TYR A 79 5.03 -10.62 6.28
C TYR A 79 6.20 -9.66 6.05
N VAL A 80 7.44 -10.13 6.16
CA VAL A 80 8.64 -9.30 6.06
C VAL A 80 9.27 -9.47 4.68
N LYS A 81 8.87 -8.62 3.74
CA LYS A 81 9.39 -8.61 2.37
C LYS A 81 10.85 -8.17 2.34
N ASP A 82 11.68 -8.93 1.64
CA ASP A 82 13.10 -8.62 1.43
C ASP A 82 13.57 -9.19 0.08
N GLY A 83 14.35 -8.41 -0.68
CA GLY A 83 14.81 -8.77 -2.01
C GLY A 83 13.95 -8.23 -3.15
N GLU A 84 14.11 -8.82 -4.33
CA GLU A 84 13.39 -8.42 -5.55
C GLU A 84 11.96 -8.94 -5.54
N PHE A 85 10.99 -8.06 -5.87
CA PHE A 85 9.59 -8.35 -6.08
C PHE A 85 9.15 -7.98 -7.48
N ASN A 86 8.54 -8.94 -8.17
CA ASN A 86 7.98 -8.78 -9.49
C ASN A 86 6.46 -8.89 -9.43
N PHE A 87 5.76 -7.88 -9.94
CA PHE A 87 4.30 -7.79 -10.01
C PHE A 87 3.87 -7.88 -11.46
N TYR A 88 2.75 -8.55 -11.74
CA TYR A 88 2.28 -8.84 -13.08
C TYR A 88 0.86 -8.32 -13.30
N TYR A 89 0.54 -8.01 -14.54
CA TYR A 89 -0.81 -7.77 -15.01
C TYR A 89 -1.59 -9.09 -15.13
N LYS A 90 -2.91 -9.00 -15.28
CA LYS A 90 -3.77 -10.18 -15.52
C LYS A 90 -3.46 -10.90 -16.83
N ASN A 91 -2.84 -10.23 -17.80
CA ASN A 91 -2.36 -10.84 -19.05
C ASN A 91 -1.00 -11.54 -18.91
N GLY A 92 -0.45 -11.63 -17.70
CA GLY A 92 0.83 -12.27 -17.37
C GLY A 92 2.08 -11.43 -17.65
N LYS A 93 1.95 -10.24 -18.27
CA LYS A 93 3.10 -9.35 -18.51
C LYS A 93 3.54 -8.66 -17.23
N LEU A 94 4.83 -8.38 -17.13
CA LEU A 94 5.42 -7.66 -16.00
C LEU A 94 4.82 -6.25 -15.92
N ARG A 95 4.47 -5.84 -14.70
CA ARG A 95 3.86 -4.54 -14.39
C ARG A 95 4.79 -3.64 -13.58
N LEU A 96 5.49 -4.24 -12.60
CA LEU A 96 6.34 -3.50 -11.68
C LEU A 96 7.40 -4.45 -11.12
N LYS A 97 8.63 -3.98 -11.06
CA LYS A 97 9.75 -4.58 -10.36
C LYS A 97 10.24 -3.62 -9.31
N ASN A 98 10.25 -4.07 -8.05
CA ASN A 98 10.74 -3.33 -6.89
C ASN A 98 11.76 -4.14 -6.11
N ILE A 99 12.58 -3.45 -5.33
CA ILE A 99 13.46 -4.07 -4.34
C ILE A 99 12.93 -3.69 -2.96
N PHE A 100 12.77 -4.67 -2.08
CA PHE A 100 12.39 -4.48 -0.69
C PHE A 100 13.56 -4.75 0.25
N SER A 101 13.62 -4.03 1.35
CA SER A 101 14.49 -4.31 2.47
C SER A 101 13.68 -4.11 3.76
N ASN A 102 13.38 -5.21 4.47
CA ASN A 102 12.53 -5.20 5.67
C ASN A 102 11.22 -4.40 5.46
N ASN A 103 10.43 -4.77 4.45
CA ASN A 103 9.18 -4.12 4.04
C ASN A 103 9.31 -2.70 3.46
N ASN A 104 10.50 -2.11 3.45
CA ASN A 104 10.71 -0.80 2.83
C ASN A 104 11.09 -0.98 1.37
N VAL A 105 10.43 -0.25 0.47
CA VAL A 105 10.84 -0.19 -0.94
C VAL A 105 12.11 0.65 -1.06
N VAL A 106 13.13 0.10 -1.71
CA VAL A 106 14.45 0.73 -1.84
C VAL A 106 15.06 0.46 -3.22
N GLY A 107 16.04 1.27 -3.62
CA GLY A 107 16.82 1.01 -4.82
C GLY A 107 16.06 1.25 -6.12
N LEU A 108 16.52 0.64 -7.19
CA LEU A 108 15.96 0.82 -8.53
C LEU A 108 14.61 0.11 -8.66
N TYR A 109 13.70 0.73 -9.41
CA TYR A 109 12.44 0.13 -9.83
C TYR A 109 12.21 0.34 -11.32
N THR A 110 11.41 -0.55 -11.92
CA THR A 110 10.93 -0.40 -13.28
C THR A 110 9.44 -0.71 -13.33
N GLN A 111 8.69 0.10 -14.05
CA GLN A 111 7.27 -0.08 -14.34
C GLN A 111 7.05 -0.29 -15.83
N TRP A 112 6.05 -1.07 -16.18
CA TRP A 112 5.66 -1.36 -17.55
C TRP A 112 4.19 -1.04 -17.77
N TYR A 113 3.85 -0.70 -18.99
CA TYR A 113 2.47 -0.66 -19.47
C TYR A 113 1.92 -2.09 -19.68
N GLU A 114 0.62 -2.22 -19.76
CA GLU A 114 -0.04 -3.52 -19.99
C GLU A 114 0.28 -4.12 -21.39
N ASN A 115 0.69 -3.28 -22.36
CA ASN A 115 1.21 -3.72 -23.65
C ASN A 115 2.63 -4.35 -23.55
N GLY A 116 3.34 -4.14 -22.43
CA GLY A 116 4.67 -4.67 -22.14
C GLY A 116 5.81 -3.67 -22.41
N ASN A 117 5.53 -2.48 -22.93
CA ASN A 117 6.53 -1.43 -23.06
C ASN A 117 6.94 -0.89 -21.68
N VAL A 118 8.20 -0.51 -21.54
CA VAL A 118 8.66 0.19 -20.33
C VAL A 118 7.93 1.52 -20.21
N MET A 119 7.43 1.81 -19.00
CA MET A 119 6.77 3.06 -18.67
C MET A 119 7.71 4.00 -17.91
N THR A 120 8.33 3.50 -16.84
CA THR A 120 9.15 4.33 -15.96
C THR A 120 10.27 3.51 -15.33
N GLU A 121 11.45 4.10 -15.32
CA GLU A 121 12.58 3.66 -14.50
C GLU A 121 12.87 4.73 -13.47
N GLY A 122 13.13 4.31 -12.23
CA GLY A 122 13.40 5.23 -11.15
C GLY A 122 14.11 4.59 -9.97
N LYS A 123 14.25 5.34 -8.89
CA LYS A 123 14.93 4.91 -7.68
C LYS A 123 14.14 5.35 -6.44
N HIS A 124 13.96 4.42 -5.50
CA HIS A 124 13.48 4.70 -4.16
C HIS A 124 14.65 4.96 -3.22
N PHE A 125 14.54 5.99 -2.39
CA PHE A 125 15.52 6.32 -1.37
C PHE A 125 15.08 5.84 0.00
N LYS A 126 16.01 5.42 0.84
CA LYS A 126 15.73 5.18 2.27
C LYS A 126 15.34 6.51 2.93
N HIS A 127 14.30 6.44 3.74
CA HIS A 127 13.71 7.55 4.49
C HIS A 127 14.73 8.58 4.98
N LYS A 128 14.55 9.86 4.64
CA LYS A 128 15.02 11.13 5.20
C LYS A 128 15.70 12.12 4.24
N GLU A 129 15.90 11.79 2.97
CA GLU A 129 16.61 12.72 2.07
C GLU A 129 15.71 13.72 1.34
N SER A 130 14.42 13.45 1.22
CA SER A 130 13.39 14.38 0.75
C SER A 130 12.01 13.86 1.12
N LYS A 131 10.98 14.73 1.13
CA LYS A 131 9.57 14.33 1.30
C LYS A 131 9.11 13.40 0.16
N ASP A 132 9.72 13.51 -1.00
CA ASP A 132 9.54 12.61 -2.14
C ASP A 132 10.63 11.52 -2.09
N ASN A 133 10.29 10.37 -1.53
CA ASN A 133 11.23 9.23 -1.39
C ASN A 133 11.58 8.55 -2.73
N THR A 134 11.23 9.16 -3.87
CA THR A 134 11.35 8.56 -5.20
C THR A 134 11.89 9.55 -6.20
N SER A 135 12.84 9.12 -7.05
CA SER A 135 13.32 9.87 -8.20
C SER A 135 12.98 9.09 -9.48
N ILE A 136 12.53 9.79 -10.51
CA ILE A 136 12.27 9.24 -11.84
C ILE A 136 13.53 9.46 -12.69
N ILE A 137 14.07 8.39 -13.27
CA ILE A 137 15.26 8.44 -14.12
C ILE A 137 14.84 8.58 -15.59
N ASN A 138 13.98 7.69 -16.05
CA ASN A 138 13.49 7.68 -17.43
C ASN A 138 11.98 7.45 -17.45
N HIS A 139 11.29 8.03 -18.43
CA HIS A 139 9.88 7.79 -18.66
C HIS A 139 9.55 7.76 -20.14
N TRP A 140 8.71 6.83 -20.55
CA TRP A 140 8.16 6.67 -21.90
C TRP A 140 6.64 6.73 -21.85
N ASP A 141 6.04 7.28 -22.89
CA ASP A 141 4.59 7.20 -23.07
C ASP A 141 4.15 5.81 -23.60
N GLU A 142 2.83 5.60 -23.73
CA GLU A 142 2.27 4.34 -24.22
C GLU A 142 2.70 3.99 -25.67
N ASN A 143 3.12 4.99 -26.46
CA ASN A 143 3.64 4.84 -27.82
C ASN A 143 5.15 4.57 -27.84
N ASN A 144 5.77 4.36 -26.67
CA ASN A 144 7.20 4.14 -26.50
C ASN A 144 8.06 5.37 -26.88
N ILE A 145 7.50 6.57 -26.77
CA ILE A 145 8.24 7.83 -26.95
C ILE A 145 8.81 8.22 -25.59
N GLN A 146 10.13 8.37 -25.51
CA GLN A 146 10.79 8.77 -24.29
C GLN A 146 10.58 10.28 -24.04
N THR A 147 9.96 10.62 -22.91
CA THR A 147 9.60 11.98 -22.52
C THR A 147 10.42 12.51 -21.35
N VAL A 148 11.08 11.60 -20.60
CA VAL A 148 12.04 11.95 -19.55
C VAL A 148 13.32 11.15 -19.78
N ILE A 149 14.46 11.84 -19.82
CA ILE A 149 15.79 11.27 -20.03
C ILE A 149 16.69 11.71 -18.89
N SER A 150 17.29 10.76 -18.17
CA SER A 150 18.21 11.03 -17.05
C SER A 150 17.62 12.02 -16.03
N GLY A 151 16.34 11.87 -15.73
CA GLY A 151 15.62 12.69 -14.76
C GLY A 151 15.09 14.02 -15.28
N ASN A 152 15.26 14.35 -16.55
CA ASN A 152 14.88 15.65 -17.11
C ASN A 152 13.86 15.48 -18.24
N GLY A 153 12.78 16.26 -18.21
CA GLY A 153 11.77 16.27 -19.26
C GLY A 153 10.35 16.37 -18.75
N ASN A 154 9.40 16.26 -19.66
CA ASN A 154 7.96 16.35 -19.35
C ASN A 154 7.44 14.97 -18.97
N TYR A 155 7.00 14.86 -17.72
CA TYR A 155 6.35 13.64 -17.22
C TYR A 155 4.85 13.73 -17.38
N LYS A 156 4.23 12.66 -17.85
CA LYS A 156 2.79 12.51 -17.89
C LYS A 156 2.40 11.07 -17.56
N LEU A 157 1.55 10.93 -16.54
CA LEU A 157 0.96 9.66 -16.17
C LEU A 157 -0.55 9.76 -16.22
N LYS A 158 -1.20 8.84 -16.93
CA LYS A 158 -2.65 8.68 -16.96
C LYS A 158 -3.02 7.27 -16.55
N THR A 159 -3.95 7.17 -15.63
CA THR A 159 -4.55 5.90 -15.17
C THR A 159 -6.06 6.01 -15.26
N LYS A 160 -6.78 4.92 -14.98
CA LYS A 160 -8.25 4.95 -14.89
C LYS A 160 -8.78 5.86 -13.78
N ASN A 161 -7.96 6.15 -12.74
CA ASN A 161 -8.39 6.89 -11.55
C ASN A 161 -7.91 8.34 -11.55
N PHE A 162 -6.77 8.63 -12.15
CA PHE A 162 -6.19 9.98 -12.16
C PHE A 162 -5.25 10.20 -13.33
N GLU A 163 -5.01 11.47 -13.64
CA GLU A 163 -3.90 11.89 -14.50
C GLU A 163 -3.08 12.99 -13.80
N ILE A 164 -1.80 13.05 -14.14
CA ILE A 164 -0.88 14.06 -13.63
C ILE A 164 0.20 14.33 -14.67
N SER A 165 0.62 15.60 -14.79
CA SER A 165 1.70 16.00 -15.69
C SER A 165 2.45 17.21 -15.16
N GLY A 166 3.73 17.32 -15.51
CA GLY A 166 4.58 18.44 -15.13
C GLY A 166 6.03 18.21 -15.54
N LEU A 167 6.88 19.16 -15.22
CA LEU A 167 8.31 19.11 -15.49
C LEU A 167 9.02 18.27 -14.40
N LEU A 168 9.93 17.41 -14.83
CA LEU A 168 10.95 16.79 -13.97
C LEU A 168 12.31 17.43 -14.25
N LYS A 169 13.05 17.68 -13.18
CA LYS A 169 14.43 18.12 -13.18
C LYS A 169 15.21 17.26 -12.17
N GLU A 170 16.30 16.65 -12.63
CA GLU A 170 17.11 15.73 -11.82
C GLU A 170 16.28 14.62 -11.14
N GLY A 171 15.22 14.16 -11.83
CA GLY A 171 14.33 13.10 -11.38
C GLY A 171 13.26 13.53 -10.37
N ARG A 172 13.16 14.82 -10.05
CA ARG A 172 12.23 15.39 -9.07
C ARG A 172 11.26 16.34 -9.74
N ARG A 173 10.11 16.56 -9.11
CA ARG A 173 9.12 17.53 -9.59
C ARG A 173 9.67 18.94 -9.49
N GLU A 174 9.46 19.72 -10.56
CA GLU A 174 9.86 21.11 -10.66
C GLU A 174 8.73 21.95 -11.26
N ASP A 175 8.64 23.20 -10.83
CA ASP A 175 7.65 24.15 -11.32
C ASP A 175 6.19 23.69 -11.18
N LYS A 176 5.39 23.99 -12.19
CA LYS A 176 3.95 23.75 -12.25
C LYS A 176 3.62 22.31 -12.65
N TRP A 177 2.77 21.68 -11.83
CA TRP A 177 2.19 20.38 -12.09
C TRP A 177 0.68 20.48 -12.13
N LEU A 178 0.06 19.77 -13.05
CA LEU A 178 -1.38 19.67 -13.22
C LEU A 178 -1.84 18.24 -13.02
N GLY A 179 -3.05 18.07 -12.49
CA GLY A 179 -3.65 16.75 -12.40
C GLY A 179 -5.16 16.79 -12.25
N PHE A 180 -5.76 15.61 -12.40
CA PHE A 180 -7.18 15.38 -12.28
C PHE A 180 -7.46 14.03 -11.61
N ASP A 181 -8.26 14.03 -10.56
CA ASP A 181 -8.80 12.83 -9.89
C ASP A 181 -10.17 12.52 -10.48
N TYR A 182 -10.27 11.48 -11.29
CA TYR A 182 -11.50 11.10 -11.98
C TYR A 182 -12.59 10.61 -11.03
N ALA A 183 -12.21 9.94 -9.94
CA ALA A 183 -13.17 9.41 -8.97
C ALA A 183 -13.84 10.53 -8.15
N LYS A 184 -13.08 11.56 -7.81
CA LYS A 184 -13.57 12.72 -7.04
C LYS A 184 -14.05 13.87 -7.93
N LYS A 185 -13.73 13.85 -9.23
CA LYS A 185 -13.95 14.95 -10.18
C LYS A 185 -13.30 16.25 -9.71
N ILE A 186 -12.04 16.16 -9.28
CA ILE A 186 -11.25 17.26 -8.74
C ILE A 186 -10.03 17.48 -9.63
N SER A 187 -9.86 18.69 -10.16
CA SER A 187 -8.60 19.14 -10.76
C SER A 187 -7.68 19.70 -9.68
N PHE A 188 -6.37 19.66 -9.91
CA PHE A 188 -5.43 20.31 -9.02
C PHE A 188 -4.24 20.88 -9.79
N GLU A 189 -3.71 21.96 -9.24
CA GLU A 189 -2.50 22.65 -9.67
C GLU A 189 -1.54 22.71 -8.49
N GLU A 190 -0.31 22.28 -8.70
CA GLU A 190 0.73 22.20 -7.69
C GLU A 190 2.00 22.87 -8.19
N PHE A 191 2.74 23.54 -7.31
CA PHE A 191 4.04 24.14 -7.60
C PHE A 191 5.11 23.48 -6.75
N TYR A 192 6.17 23.04 -7.39
CA TYR A 192 7.27 22.31 -6.77
C TYR A 192 8.60 23.04 -6.97
N ASN A 193 9.50 22.85 -6.01
CA ASN A 193 10.91 23.19 -6.13
C ASN A 193 11.72 21.99 -5.64
N ASN A 194 12.50 21.40 -6.52
CA ASN A 194 13.35 20.24 -6.22
C ASN A 194 12.61 19.09 -5.51
N GLY A 195 11.36 18.80 -5.92
CA GLY A 195 10.51 17.76 -5.36
C GLY A 195 9.66 18.20 -4.16
N ASP A 196 9.95 19.32 -3.52
CA ASP A 196 9.16 19.85 -2.41
C ASP A 196 7.95 20.65 -2.91
N LEU A 197 6.76 20.28 -2.43
CA LEU A 197 5.53 21.06 -2.71
C LEU A 197 5.60 22.40 -2.00
N ILE A 198 5.57 23.49 -2.79
CA ILE A 198 5.53 24.87 -2.28
C ILE A 198 4.08 25.28 -1.97
N LYS A 199 3.17 25.01 -2.91
CA LYS A 199 1.74 25.28 -2.79
C LYS A 199 0.96 24.46 -3.79
N GLY A 200 -0.29 24.15 -3.45
CA GLY A 200 -1.24 23.54 -4.35
C GLY A 200 -2.63 24.12 -4.17
N THR A 201 -3.46 23.94 -5.17
CA THR A 201 -4.88 24.31 -5.15
C THR A 201 -5.65 23.22 -5.87
N SER A 202 -6.63 22.64 -5.21
CA SER A 202 -7.64 21.78 -5.84
C SER A 202 -8.88 22.58 -6.17
N THR A 203 -9.59 22.17 -7.24
CA THR A 203 -10.86 22.75 -7.65
C THR A 203 -11.86 21.62 -7.88
N ASP A 204 -13.00 21.67 -7.20
CA ASP A 204 -14.07 20.69 -7.39
C ASP A 204 -14.95 21.03 -8.61
N SER A 205 -15.92 20.17 -8.91
CA SER A 205 -16.85 20.32 -10.03
C SER A 205 -17.76 21.55 -9.93
N ASN A 206 -17.85 22.17 -8.76
CA ASN A 206 -18.63 23.39 -8.51
C ASN A 206 -17.77 24.67 -8.58
N GLY A 207 -16.47 24.52 -8.89
CA GLY A 207 -15.53 25.63 -8.93
C GLY A 207 -15.01 26.09 -7.56
N LYS A 208 -15.25 25.33 -6.48
CA LYS A 208 -14.73 25.65 -5.16
C LYS A 208 -13.25 25.32 -5.07
N PHE A 209 -12.47 26.27 -4.53
CA PHE A 209 -11.03 26.15 -4.36
C PHE A 209 -10.67 25.62 -2.96
N PHE A 210 -9.65 24.75 -2.93
CA PHE A 210 -9.11 24.16 -1.71
C PHE A 210 -7.57 24.33 -1.74
N PRO A 211 -7.02 25.40 -1.17
CA PRO A 211 -5.57 25.60 -1.12
C PRO A 211 -4.92 24.65 -0.11
N TYR A 212 -3.66 24.25 -0.37
CA TYR A 212 -2.88 23.39 0.51
C TYR A 212 -1.37 23.57 0.29
N THR A 213 -0.61 23.16 1.31
CA THR A 213 0.86 23.10 1.29
C THR A 213 1.37 21.68 1.55
N GLU A 214 0.47 20.74 1.82
CA GLU A 214 0.77 19.32 1.97
C GLU A 214 -0.25 18.50 1.17
N VAL A 215 0.23 17.55 0.37
CA VAL A 215 -0.65 16.68 -0.44
C VAL A 215 -1.58 15.86 0.43
N PHE A 216 -1.09 15.39 1.58
CA PHE A 216 -1.88 14.61 2.51
C PHE A 216 -1.64 15.07 3.95
N VAL A 217 -2.74 15.34 4.66
CA VAL A 217 -2.74 15.63 6.10
C VAL A 217 -3.55 14.55 6.79
N SER A 218 -2.94 13.88 7.76
CA SER A 218 -3.60 12.82 8.53
C SER A 218 -4.67 13.38 9.46
N THR A 219 -5.65 12.53 9.80
CA THR A 219 -6.63 12.86 10.85
C THR A 219 -5.95 12.97 12.22
N LEU A 220 -6.42 13.91 13.02
CA LEU A 220 -5.91 14.18 14.37
C LEU A 220 -7.09 14.45 15.34
N PRO A 221 -6.94 14.16 16.64
CA PRO A 221 -7.93 14.60 17.63
C PRO A 221 -8.03 16.15 17.64
N GLN A 222 -9.24 16.67 17.68
CA GLN A 222 -9.46 18.13 17.63
C GLN A 222 -8.81 18.88 18.81
N LYS A 223 -8.77 18.27 20.00
CA LYS A 223 -8.10 18.80 21.19
C LYS A 223 -6.60 18.44 21.27
N GLY A 224 -6.07 17.85 20.19
CA GLY A 224 -4.67 17.45 20.10
C GLY A 224 -4.39 16.06 20.69
N MET A 225 -3.25 15.51 20.28
CA MET A 225 -2.84 14.15 20.65
C MET A 225 -2.56 14.00 22.16
N GLN A 226 -2.05 15.05 22.82
CA GLN A 226 -1.78 14.97 24.27
C GLN A 226 -3.07 14.81 25.07
N HIS A 227 -4.12 15.57 24.77
CA HIS A 227 -5.43 15.43 25.40
C HIS A 227 -6.00 14.02 25.23
N LEU A 228 -5.87 13.42 24.04
CA LEU A 228 -6.31 12.03 23.82
C LEU A 228 -5.48 11.04 24.67
N LYS A 229 -4.15 11.21 24.74
CA LYS A 229 -3.29 10.36 25.57
C LYS A 229 -3.66 10.43 27.05
N ASP A 230 -3.90 11.63 27.58
CA ASP A 230 -4.30 11.84 28.98
C ASP A 230 -5.68 11.21 29.26
N TYR A 231 -6.61 11.35 28.33
CA TYR A 231 -7.92 10.69 28.39
C TYR A 231 -7.78 9.16 28.43
N ILE A 232 -6.96 8.58 27.53
CA ILE A 232 -6.69 7.14 27.50
C ILE A 232 -6.05 6.68 28.82
N ALA A 233 -5.01 7.36 29.30
CA ALA A 233 -4.32 7.01 30.52
C ALA A 233 -5.24 7.01 31.75
N LYS A 234 -6.26 7.88 31.76
CA LYS A 234 -7.27 7.96 32.83
C LYS A 234 -8.33 6.86 32.73
N ASN A 235 -8.69 6.43 31.52
CA ASN A 235 -9.85 5.58 31.28
C ASN A 235 -9.47 4.14 30.87
N ALA A 236 -8.27 3.89 30.35
CA ALA A 236 -7.79 2.54 30.02
C ALA A 236 -7.18 1.88 31.28
N GLN A 237 -8.03 1.55 32.24
CA GLN A 237 -7.64 0.91 33.49
C GLN A 237 -8.14 -0.53 33.50
N ILE A 238 -7.26 -1.47 33.87
CA ILE A 238 -7.58 -2.89 33.96
C ILE A 238 -7.24 -3.34 35.38
N SER A 239 -8.21 -3.98 36.05
CA SER A 239 -8.02 -4.67 37.31
C SER A 239 -7.88 -6.16 37.06
N ASN A 240 -6.80 -6.77 37.57
CA ASN A 240 -6.60 -8.23 37.67
C ASN A 240 -6.28 -9.01 36.39
N LEU A 241 -5.52 -8.46 35.43
CA LEU A 241 -5.04 -9.27 34.29
C LEU A 241 -3.53 -9.50 34.39
N ASN A 242 -3.12 -10.76 34.17
CA ASN A 242 -1.71 -11.15 33.96
C ASN A 242 -1.27 -10.72 32.55
N VAL A 243 -1.10 -9.42 32.32
CA VAL A 243 -0.58 -8.89 31.04
C VAL A 243 0.76 -8.28 31.31
N ASP A 244 1.71 -8.54 30.39
CA ASP A 244 2.99 -7.84 30.41
C ASP A 244 2.73 -6.34 30.20
N VAL A 245 3.14 -5.52 31.18
CA VAL A 245 2.89 -4.06 31.26
C VAL A 245 3.48 -3.29 30.07
N ASN A 246 4.36 -3.92 29.31
CA ASN A 246 5.03 -3.32 28.14
C ASN A 246 4.27 -3.51 26.82
N ASP A 247 3.18 -4.26 26.83
CA ASP A 247 2.44 -4.53 25.60
C ASP A 247 1.22 -3.57 25.45
N LYS A 248 0.75 -3.43 24.21
CA LYS A 248 -0.30 -2.47 23.84
C LYS A 248 -1.26 -3.07 22.83
N VAL A 249 -2.55 -2.77 22.97
CA VAL A 249 -3.53 -2.96 21.90
C VAL A 249 -3.31 -1.87 20.86
N ILE A 250 -3.30 -2.22 19.58
CA ILE A 250 -3.29 -1.23 18.50
C ILE A 250 -4.66 -1.21 17.85
N LEU A 251 -5.35 -0.08 17.96
CA LEU A 251 -6.61 0.16 17.30
C LEU A 251 -6.37 0.91 15.98
N GLN A 252 -7.04 0.48 14.92
CA GLN A 252 -7.18 1.23 13.69
C GLN A 252 -8.53 1.93 13.67
N LEU A 253 -8.51 3.26 13.69
CA LEU A 253 -9.70 4.10 13.68
C LEU A 253 -9.96 4.58 12.25
N THR A 254 -11.22 4.59 11.84
CA THR A 254 -11.67 5.25 10.61
C THR A 254 -12.47 6.50 10.99
N ILE A 255 -11.98 7.66 10.58
CA ILE A 255 -12.61 8.96 10.82
C ILE A 255 -13.21 9.45 9.50
N ASN A 256 -14.52 9.75 9.50
CA ASN A 256 -15.18 10.25 8.30
C ASN A 256 -14.80 11.71 7.99
N LYS A 257 -15.19 12.20 6.80
CA LYS A 257 -14.91 13.57 6.34
C LYS A 257 -15.48 14.68 7.23
N ASN A 258 -16.41 14.36 8.15
CA ASN A 258 -17.00 15.30 9.09
C ASN A 258 -16.34 15.25 10.48
N GLY A 259 -15.20 14.58 10.60
CA GLY A 259 -14.46 14.45 11.87
C GLY A 259 -15.11 13.53 12.90
N LYS A 260 -15.99 12.62 12.48
CA LYS A 260 -16.63 11.65 13.38
C LYS A 260 -15.99 10.27 13.25
N LEU A 261 -15.82 9.59 14.37
CA LEU A 261 -15.42 8.19 14.40
C LEU A 261 -16.50 7.34 13.70
N LYS A 262 -16.07 6.57 12.69
CA LYS A 262 -16.94 5.71 11.88
C LYS A 262 -16.76 4.23 12.24
N GLU A 263 -15.52 3.81 12.46
CA GLU A 263 -15.16 2.40 12.67
C GLU A 263 -13.94 2.29 13.57
N ILE A 264 -13.89 1.23 14.37
CA ILE A 264 -12.74 0.80 15.16
C ILE A 264 -12.45 -0.66 14.80
N LYS A 265 -11.20 -0.97 14.44
CA LYS A 265 -10.69 -2.33 14.26
C LYS A 265 -9.51 -2.57 15.19
N VAL A 266 -9.37 -3.79 15.70
CA VAL A 266 -8.18 -4.21 16.44
C VAL A 266 -7.13 -4.65 15.44
N ALA A 267 -6.02 -3.92 15.34
CA ALA A 267 -4.89 -4.25 14.47
C ALA A 267 -3.83 -5.11 15.18
N LYS A 268 -3.67 -4.94 16.50
CA LYS A 268 -2.90 -5.83 17.39
C LYS A 268 -3.71 -6.10 18.64
N SER A 269 -4.03 -7.37 18.87
CA SER A 269 -4.79 -7.86 20.01
C SER A 269 -3.87 -8.24 21.17
N LEU A 270 -4.35 -8.07 22.40
CA LEU A 270 -3.79 -8.64 23.64
C LEU A 270 -4.75 -9.63 24.32
N GLY A 271 -5.86 -9.96 23.66
CA GLY A 271 -6.91 -10.82 24.13
C GLY A 271 -8.25 -10.09 24.21
N TYR A 272 -9.34 -10.84 24.06
CA TYR A 272 -10.68 -10.30 23.85
C TYR A 272 -11.09 -9.28 24.93
N ASP A 273 -10.91 -9.61 26.21
CA ASP A 273 -11.34 -8.74 27.32
C ASP A 273 -10.56 -7.40 27.34
N ILE A 274 -9.29 -7.42 26.97
CA ILE A 274 -8.44 -6.23 26.91
C ILE A 274 -8.78 -5.38 25.69
N ASP A 275 -9.02 -6.04 24.56
CA ASP A 275 -9.39 -5.39 23.31
C ASP A 275 -10.74 -4.67 23.45
N GLU A 276 -11.73 -5.27 24.16
CA GLU A 276 -13.00 -4.61 24.43
C GLU A 276 -12.83 -3.34 25.26
N VAL A 277 -12.02 -3.37 26.32
CA VAL A 277 -11.72 -2.16 27.10
C VAL A 277 -11.09 -1.08 26.24
N ALA A 278 -10.13 -1.43 25.37
CA ALA A 278 -9.51 -0.49 24.44
C ALA A 278 -10.55 0.15 23.51
N ILE A 279 -11.43 -0.66 22.93
CA ILE A 279 -12.51 -0.21 22.04
C ILE A 279 -13.46 0.73 22.79
N GLU A 280 -13.93 0.35 23.99
CA GLU A 280 -14.88 1.13 24.79
C GLU A 280 -14.28 2.48 25.21
N VAL A 281 -13.01 2.53 25.58
CA VAL A 281 -12.31 3.81 25.89
C VAL A 281 -12.42 4.76 24.71
N ILE A 282 -12.18 4.28 23.48
CA ILE A 282 -12.23 5.15 22.30
C ILE A 282 -13.67 5.45 21.86
N LYS A 283 -14.61 4.53 21.96
CA LYS A 283 -16.04 4.80 21.70
C LYS A 283 -16.60 5.89 22.64
N ASN A 284 -16.10 5.93 23.87
CA ASN A 284 -16.51 6.90 24.88
C ASN A 284 -15.78 8.23 24.81
N TYR A 285 -14.76 8.37 23.94
CA TYR A 285 -14.11 9.64 23.65
C TYR A 285 -15.04 10.52 22.81
N LYS A 286 -15.66 11.53 23.43
CA LYS A 286 -16.74 12.33 22.84
C LYS A 286 -16.23 13.50 21.98
N GLU A 287 -14.94 13.76 21.99
CA GLU A 287 -14.36 14.85 21.21
C GLU A 287 -14.33 14.54 19.70
N ASN A 288 -14.44 15.57 18.91
CA ASN A 288 -14.34 15.43 17.47
C ASN A 288 -12.89 15.21 17.02
N TRP A 289 -12.73 14.81 15.78
CA TRP A 289 -11.47 14.71 15.07
C TRP A 289 -11.39 15.77 13.98
N ILE A 290 -10.20 16.22 13.68
CA ILE A 290 -9.91 16.94 12.45
C ILE A 290 -9.84 15.88 11.36
N PRO A 291 -10.67 15.95 10.29
CA PRO A 291 -10.65 14.94 9.23
C PRO A 291 -9.33 14.98 8.48
N ALA A 292 -8.95 13.86 7.88
CA ALA A 292 -7.83 13.83 6.96
C ALA A 292 -8.11 14.72 5.74
N LYS A 293 -7.05 15.28 5.16
CA LYS A 293 -7.16 16.04 3.90
C LYS A 293 -6.27 15.42 2.84
N ASN A 294 -6.77 15.34 1.64
CA ASN A 294 -6.01 14.99 0.45
C ASN A 294 -6.12 16.17 -0.52
N ARG A 295 -5.00 16.83 -0.81
CA ARG A 295 -4.95 18.03 -1.64
C ARG A 295 -5.95 19.11 -1.18
N GLY A 296 -5.98 19.38 0.13
CA GLY A 296 -6.86 20.39 0.74
C GLY A 296 -8.31 19.95 0.95
N VAL A 297 -8.76 18.87 0.29
CA VAL A 297 -10.13 18.36 0.38
C VAL A 297 -10.26 17.36 1.53
N GLU A 298 -11.28 17.53 2.37
CA GLU A 298 -11.58 16.63 3.48
C GLU A 298 -11.98 15.25 2.96
N VAL A 299 -11.31 14.22 3.51
CA VAL A 299 -11.54 12.82 3.15
C VAL A 299 -11.68 11.95 4.40
N GLU A 300 -12.17 10.75 4.21
CA GLU A 300 -12.09 9.73 5.24
C GLU A 300 -10.63 9.38 5.50
N GLY A 301 -10.23 9.34 6.77
CA GLY A 301 -8.87 9.07 7.19
C GLY A 301 -8.79 7.89 8.14
N LYS A 302 -7.65 7.19 8.14
CA LYS A 302 -7.34 6.15 9.11
C LYS A 302 -6.27 6.65 10.07
N ALA A 303 -6.42 6.30 11.36
CA ALA A 303 -5.42 6.55 12.39
C ALA A 303 -5.10 5.25 13.11
N SER A 304 -3.81 5.00 13.35
CA SER A 304 -3.36 3.88 14.21
C SER A 304 -3.09 4.43 15.61
N LEU A 305 -3.77 3.87 16.59
CA LEU A 305 -3.73 4.35 17.97
C LEU A 305 -3.30 3.22 18.91
N PRO A 306 -2.09 3.31 19.50
CA PRO A 306 -1.67 2.39 20.56
C PRO A 306 -2.37 2.75 21.87
N ILE A 307 -3.01 1.77 22.49
CA ILE A 307 -3.62 1.88 23.82
C ILE A 307 -2.71 1.15 24.81
N VAL A 308 -2.12 1.91 25.70
CA VAL A 308 -1.30 1.40 26.82
C VAL A 308 -2.18 1.40 28.06
N PHE A 309 -2.20 0.30 28.79
CA PHE A 309 -3.02 0.11 29.98
C PHE A 309 -2.24 0.40 31.25
N ASN A 310 -2.89 1.07 32.21
CA ASN A 310 -2.36 1.22 33.55
C ASN A 310 -2.92 0.11 34.43
N LEU A 311 -2.05 -0.67 35.05
CA LEU A 311 -2.46 -1.62 36.08
C LEU A 311 -2.86 -0.86 37.34
N LEU A 312 -4.09 -1.06 37.80
CA LEU A 312 -4.46 -0.61 39.14
C LEU A 312 -3.73 -1.50 40.14
N LYS A 313 -2.72 -0.94 40.83
CA LYS A 313 -2.15 -1.58 42.01
C LYS A 313 -3.28 -1.71 43.04
N LYS A 314 -3.51 -2.94 43.51
CA LYS A 314 -4.35 -3.21 44.70
C LYS A 314 -3.65 -2.66 45.92
#